data_dc7c712267e443a359456e7f289dba80
#
_entry.id   dc7c712267e443a359456e7f289dba80
#
_cell.length_a   1.000
_cell.length_b   1.000
_cell.length_c   1.000
_cell.angle_alpha   90.00
_cell.angle_beta   90.00
_cell.angle_gamma   90.00
#
_symmetry.space_group_name_H-M   'P 1'
#
loop_
_entity.id
_entity.type
_entity.pdbx_description
1 polymer ?
#
loop_
_entity_poly.entity_id
_entity_poly.type
_entity_poly.pdbx_seq_one_letter_code
_entity_poly.pdbx_strand_id
1 'polypeptide(L)'
;FETSTLIPGGLKDKFLSATDKLIEAVKACWRDDIPTLRLHGDCHAGNILWRDGPLFVDLDDARMGPAVQDLWMLLNGDKAEQRMQLETIIEAYEEFSPFNSDEIALIEPLRAMRFVYYLAWLIRRWDDPAFPRNFPWLTGEDYWRSQISTFTEQVKVLQEPPLTCLLYTSPSPRD
;
A
#
# COMPACT_ATOMS: atom_id res chain seq x y z
N PHE A 1 17.07 1.63 -7.68
CA PHE A 1 16.66 1.94 -9.06
C PHE A 1 17.79 2.54 -9.91
N GLU A 2 18.62 3.38 -9.36
CA GLU A 2 19.70 4.09 -10.10
C GLU A 2 20.65 3.16 -10.84
N THR A 3 21.00 2.02 -10.24
CA THR A 3 21.92 1.03 -10.83
C THR A 3 21.23 0.02 -11.74
N SER A 4 19.90 0.01 -11.82
CA SER A 4 19.16 -0.96 -12.61
C SER A 4 19.30 -0.70 -14.11
N THR A 5 19.56 -1.77 -14.86
CA THR A 5 19.56 -1.79 -16.32
C THR A 5 18.21 -2.14 -16.93
N LEU A 6 17.22 -2.50 -16.10
CA LEU A 6 15.88 -2.88 -16.54
C LEU A 6 15.04 -1.68 -16.97
N ILE A 7 15.35 -0.50 -16.44
CA ILE A 7 14.63 0.71 -16.81
C ILE A 7 15.20 1.21 -18.12
N PRO A 8 14.40 1.35 -19.20
CA PRO A 8 14.86 1.87 -20.46
C PRO A 8 15.53 3.24 -20.32
N GLY A 9 16.71 3.42 -20.94
CA GLY A 9 17.53 4.62 -20.74
C GLY A 9 16.78 5.94 -21.01
N GLY A 10 15.90 5.98 -22.00
CA GLY A 10 15.09 7.17 -22.31
C GLY A 10 13.98 7.47 -21.28
N LEU A 11 13.68 6.54 -20.35
CA LEU A 11 12.67 6.71 -19.31
C LEU A 11 13.27 6.81 -17.90
N LYS A 12 14.54 6.47 -17.74
CA LYS A 12 15.18 6.33 -16.43
C LYS A 12 15.10 7.61 -15.60
N ASP A 13 15.50 8.74 -16.15
CA ASP A 13 15.47 10.02 -15.43
C ASP A 13 14.04 10.44 -15.05
N LYS A 14 13.08 10.18 -15.94
CA LYS A 14 11.65 10.44 -15.68
C LYS A 14 11.11 9.56 -14.56
N PHE A 15 11.48 8.28 -14.58
CA PHE A 15 11.07 7.35 -13.53
C PHE A 15 11.67 7.70 -12.18
N LEU A 16 12.97 8.00 -12.13
CA LEU A 16 13.64 8.43 -10.89
C LEU A 16 13.02 9.71 -10.35
N SER A 17 12.80 10.72 -11.21
CA SER A 17 12.12 11.96 -10.79
C SER A 17 10.70 11.73 -10.27
N ALA A 18 9.93 10.82 -10.88
CA ALA A 18 8.59 10.47 -10.39
C ALA A 18 8.66 9.75 -9.04
N THR A 19 9.64 8.87 -8.87
CA THR A 19 9.90 8.15 -7.61
C THR A 19 10.28 9.10 -6.48
N ASP A 20 11.17 10.05 -6.73
CA ASP A 20 11.61 11.04 -5.74
C ASP A 20 10.44 11.91 -5.28
N LYS A 21 9.62 12.39 -6.23
CA LYS A 21 8.41 13.17 -5.91
C LYS A 21 7.40 12.37 -5.09
N LEU A 22 7.24 11.07 -5.40
CA LEU A 22 6.36 10.19 -4.66
C LEU A 22 6.87 10.00 -3.22
N ILE A 23 8.16 9.75 -3.04
CA ILE A 23 8.77 9.60 -1.71
C ILE A 23 8.64 10.88 -0.89
N GLU A 24 8.88 12.05 -1.49
CA GLU A 24 8.72 13.34 -0.80
C GLU A 24 7.26 13.60 -0.41
N ALA A 25 6.30 13.26 -1.27
CA ALA A 25 4.88 13.36 -0.95
C ALA A 25 4.49 12.43 0.21
N VAL A 26 5.01 11.19 0.23
CA VAL A 26 4.81 10.25 1.34
C VAL A 26 5.37 10.81 2.64
N LYS A 27 6.60 11.33 2.63
CA LYS A 27 7.24 11.93 3.82
C LYS A 27 6.41 13.09 4.39
N ALA A 28 5.81 13.91 3.52
CA ALA A 28 4.98 15.04 3.92
C ALA A 28 3.67 14.61 4.62
N CYS A 29 3.15 13.41 4.30
CA CYS A 29 1.92 12.86 4.87
C CYS A 29 2.18 11.86 6.01
N TRP A 30 3.44 11.43 6.21
CA TRP A 30 3.78 10.42 7.19
C TRP A 30 3.61 10.92 8.62
N ARG A 31 3.16 10.03 9.50
CA ARG A 31 2.96 10.30 10.92
C ARG A 31 3.76 9.31 11.77
N ASP A 32 4.70 9.84 12.53
CA ASP A 32 5.57 9.04 13.42
C ASP A 32 4.94 8.81 14.82
N ASP A 33 3.83 9.51 15.12
CA ASP A 33 3.12 9.44 16.40
C ASP A 33 2.08 8.31 16.47
N ILE A 34 1.94 7.52 15.40
CA ILE A 34 1.02 6.38 15.32
C ILE A 34 1.60 5.17 16.05
N PRO A 35 0.83 4.55 16.98
CA PRO A 35 1.24 3.31 17.63
C PRO A 35 1.49 2.18 16.64
N THR A 36 2.44 1.32 16.96
CA THR A 36 2.75 0.15 16.14
C THR A 36 2.51 -1.14 16.89
N LEU A 37 2.05 -2.16 16.16
CA LEU A 37 1.86 -3.51 16.67
C LEU A 37 2.46 -4.54 15.71
N ARG A 38 2.44 -5.82 16.09
CA ARG A 38 2.88 -6.90 15.22
C ARG A 38 1.85 -7.11 14.11
N LEU A 39 2.31 -7.03 12.86
CA LEU A 39 1.50 -7.17 11.65
C LEU A 39 1.84 -8.45 10.90
N HIS A 40 0.92 -8.87 10.03
CA HIS A 40 1.18 -9.77 8.92
C HIS A 40 2.16 -9.09 7.92
N GLY A 41 1.93 -7.83 7.63
CA GLY A 41 2.77 -6.97 6.79
C GLY A 41 2.46 -7.04 5.29
N ASP A 42 1.84 -8.12 4.82
CA ASP A 42 1.36 -8.31 3.44
C ASP A 42 -0.04 -8.96 3.41
N CYS A 43 -0.97 -8.44 4.23
CA CYS A 43 -2.31 -8.98 4.42
C CYS A 43 -3.25 -8.58 3.28
N HIS A 44 -3.15 -9.28 2.14
CA HIS A 44 -4.09 -9.15 1.03
C HIS A 44 -4.91 -10.43 0.84
N ALA A 45 -5.98 -10.36 0.06
CA ALA A 45 -6.91 -11.50 -0.13
C ALA A 45 -6.22 -12.78 -0.64
N GLY A 46 -5.12 -12.65 -1.41
CA GLY A 46 -4.34 -13.80 -1.90
C GLY A 46 -3.60 -14.56 -0.79
N ASN A 47 -3.34 -13.92 0.35
CA ASN A 47 -2.70 -14.53 1.53
C ASN A 47 -3.72 -14.98 2.58
N ILE A 48 -5.01 -15.00 2.23
CA ILE A 48 -6.08 -15.49 3.10
C ILE A 48 -6.73 -16.70 2.41
N LEU A 49 -6.39 -17.89 2.89
CA LEU A 49 -7.02 -19.13 2.44
C LEU A 49 -8.31 -19.36 3.25
N TRP A 50 -9.33 -19.88 2.58
CA TRP A 50 -10.60 -20.20 3.24
C TRP A 50 -10.85 -21.71 3.20
N ARG A 51 -10.96 -22.31 4.37
CA ARG A 51 -11.34 -23.71 4.52
C ARG A 51 -12.49 -23.82 5.52
N ASP A 52 -12.24 -24.05 6.77
CA ASP A 52 -13.27 -24.03 7.85
C ASP A 52 -13.27 -22.68 8.59
N GLY A 53 -12.83 -21.63 7.92
CA GLY A 53 -12.58 -20.28 8.37
C GLY A 53 -11.36 -19.69 7.64
N PRO A 54 -11.01 -18.41 7.89
CA PRO A 54 -9.85 -17.78 7.30
C PRO A 54 -8.56 -18.36 7.89
N LEU A 55 -7.61 -18.66 7.02
CA LEU A 55 -6.24 -19.04 7.37
C LEU A 55 -5.28 -18.06 6.70
N PHE A 56 -4.56 -17.30 7.51
CA PHE A 56 -3.54 -16.37 7.03
C PHE A 56 -2.23 -17.12 6.77
N VAL A 57 -1.65 -16.91 5.61
CA VAL A 57 -0.41 -17.56 5.14
C VAL A 57 0.58 -16.50 4.68
N ASP A 58 1.84 -16.90 4.46
CA ASP A 58 2.93 -16.04 3.97
C ASP A 58 3.27 -14.88 4.94
N LEU A 59 3.81 -15.25 6.09
CA LEU A 59 4.21 -14.34 7.17
C LEU A 59 5.63 -13.80 7.01
N ASP A 60 6.26 -13.95 5.85
CA ASP A 60 7.65 -13.54 5.61
C ASP A 60 7.85 -12.02 5.75
N ASP A 61 6.80 -11.25 5.53
CA ASP A 61 6.78 -9.80 5.70
C ASP A 61 6.34 -9.32 7.09
N ALA A 62 6.16 -10.24 8.05
CA ALA A 62 5.72 -9.88 9.39
C ALA A 62 6.68 -8.89 10.08
N ARG A 63 6.12 -7.76 10.54
CA ARG A 63 6.89 -6.64 11.09
C ARG A 63 6.08 -5.83 12.10
N MET A 64 6.71 -4.84 12.71
CA MET A 64 6.00 -3.82 13.49
C MET A 64 5.50 -2.71 12.56
N GLY A 65 4.27 -2.25 12.75
CA GLY A 65 3.68 -1.17 11.97
C GLY A 65 2.27 -0.78 12.46
N PRO A 66 1.63 0.21 11.83
CA PRO A 66 0.27 0.62 12.15
C PRO A 66 -0.74 -0.47 11.75
N ALA A 67 -1.80 -0.64 12.52
CA ALA A 67 -2.84 -1.66 12.27
C ALA A 67 -3.43 -1.56 10.86
N VAL A 68 -3.63 -0.34 10.37
CA VAL A 68 -4.20 -0.08 9.05
C VAL A 68 -3.41 -0.72 7.92
N GLN A 69 -2.11 -1.03 8.11
CA GLN A 69 -1.29 -1.71 7.09
C GLN A 69 -1.88 -3.07 6.70
N ASP A 70 -2.42 -3.82 7.63
CA ASP A 70 -3.03 -5.11 7.34
C ASP A 70 -4.51 -5.01 6.90
N LEU A 71 -5.12 -3.83 7.00
CA LEU A 71 -6.51 -3.61 6.66
C LEU A 71 -6.70 -3.05 5.25
N TRP A 72 -5.89 -2.07 4.84
CA TRP A 72 -6.11 -1.34 3.59
C TRP A 72 -5.93 -2.20 2.33
N MET A 73 -5.12 -3.25 2.37
CA MET A 73 -4.91 -4.14 1.22
C MET A 73 -6.10 -5.06 0.91
N LEU A 74 -7.09 -5.09 1.78
CA LEU A 74 -8.37 -5.76 1.57
C LEU A 74 -9.38 -4.86 0.84
N LEU A 75 -9.12 -3.54 0.78
CA LEU A 75 -10.01 -2.58 0.15
C LEU A 75 -9.88 -2.62 -1.37
N ASN A 76 -11.00 -2.58 -2.07
CA ASN A 76 -11.07 -2.56 -3.53
C ASN A 76 -12.24 -1.69 -4.02
N GLY A 77 -12.28 -1.45 -5.35
CA GLY A 77 -13.30 -0.61 -5.97
C GLY A 77 -13.03 0.89 -5.82
N ASP A 78 -14.10 1.68 -5.97
CA ASP A 78 -14.01 3.14 -5.85
C ASP A 78 -13.94 3.62 -4.37
N LYS A 79 -13.77 4.93 -4.17
CA LYS A 79 -13.65 5.50 -2.81
C LYS A 79 -14.89 5.26 -1.93
N ALA A 80 -16.08 5.20 -2.51
CA ALA A 80 -17.30 4.95 -1.76
C ALA A 80 -17.37 3.48 -1.30
N GLU A 81 -17.01 2.56 -2.19
CA GLU A 81 -16.91 1.14 -1.88
C GLU A 81 -15.83 0.87 -0.83
N GLN A 82 -14.64 1.45 -1.02
CA GLN A 82 -13.53 1.31 -0.05
C GLN A 82 -13.91 1.84 1.33
N ARG A 83 -14.67 2.93 1.41
CA ARG A 83 -15.15 3.46 2.69
C ARG A 83 -16.08 2.49 3.40
N MET A 84 -17.08 1.93 2.71
CA MET A 84 -18.00 0.95 3.30
C MET A 84 -17.27 -0.32 3.76
N GLN A 85 -16.31 -0.79 2.96
CA GLN A 85 -15.48 -1.95 3.32
C GLN A 85 -14.63 -1.64 4.55
N LEU A 86 -13.99 -0.46 4.61
CA LEU A 86 -13.17 -0.06 5.75
C LEU A 86 -13.99 0.04 7.03
N GLU A 87 -15.20 0.62 6.97
CA GLU A 87 -16.12 0.71 8.10
C GLU A 87 -16.45 -0.70 8.66
N THR A 88 -16.81 -1.63 7.78
CA THR A 88 -17.09 -3.02 8.15
C THR A 88 -15.87 -3.72 8.79
N ILE A 89 -14.68 -3.49 8.20
CA ILE A 89 -13.43 -4.08 8.71
C ILE A 89 -13.07 -3.51 10.08
N ILE A 90 -13.19 -2.20 10.26
CA ILE A 90 -12.88 -1.53 11.55
C ILE A 90 -13.88 -1.97 12.62
N GLU A 91 -15.18 -2.03 12.32
CA GLU A 91 -16.19 -2.51 13.24
C GLU A 91 -15.87 -3.92 13.76
N ALA A 92 -15.51 -4.84 12.87
CA ALA A 92 -15.09 -6.18 13.24
C ALA A 92 -13.75 -6.21 14.00
N TYR A 93 -12.79 -5.35 13.64
CA TYR A 93 -11.52 -5.23 14.33
C TYR A 93 -11.69 -4.75 15.77
N GLU A 94 -12.60 -3.81 16.00
CA GLU A 94 -12.87 -3.24 17.32
C GLU A 94 -13.55 -4.21 18.29
N GLU A 95 -14.04 -5.36 17.83
CA GLU A 95 -14.44 -6.47 18.71
C GLU A 95 -13.26 -7.06 19.50
N PHE A 96 -12.03 -6.91 18.98
CA PHE A 96 -10.82 -7.51 19.56
C PHE A 96 -9.83 -6.48 20.10
N SER A 97 -9.73 -5.30 19.47
CA SER A 97 -8.77 -4.26 19.84
C SER A 97 -9.24 -2.90 19.37
N PRO A 98 -9.07 -1.82 20.17
CA PRO A 98 -9.42 -0.48 19.70
C PRO A 98 -8.61 -0.11 18.47
N PHE A 99 -9.26 0.53 17.50
CA PHE A 99 -8.62 1.06 16.30
C PHE A 99 -8.35 2.56 16.43
N ASN A 100 -7.15 2.98 16.09
CA ASN A 100 -6.82 4.40 16.05
C ASN A 100 -7.23 5.00 14.69
N SER A 101 -8.28 5.80 14.66
CA SER A 101 -8.81 6.43 13.44
C SER A 101 -7.81 7.32 12.70
N ASP A 102 -6.80 7.84 13.37
CA ASP A 102 -5.72 8.63 12.75
C ASP A 102 -4.90 7.80 11.75
N GLU A 103 -4.91 6.48 11.89
CA GLU A 103 -4.23 5.56 10.97
C GLU A 103 -4.83 5.56 9.57
N ILE A 104 -6.10 5.96 9.41
CA ILE A 104 -6.78 6.02 8.10
C ILE A 104 -6.01 6.95 7.14
N ALA A 105 -5.41 8.01 7.66
CA ALA A 105 -4.60 8.94 6.88
C ALA A 105 -3.33 8.28 6.29
N LEU A 106 -2.91 7.14 6.81
CA LEU A 106 -1.74 6.40 6.32
C LEU A 106 -2.05 5.45 5.16
N ILE A 107 -3.31 5.24 4.77
CA ILE A 107 -3.68 4.30 3.70
C ILE A 107 -2.94 4.64 2.39
N GLU A 108 -3.02 5.88 1.94
CA GLU A 108 -2.39 6.28 0.68
C GLU A 108 -0.86 6.38 0.75
N PRO A 109 -0.24 6.89 1.84
CA PRO A 109 1.21 6.74 2.06
C PRO A 109 1.70 5.29 2.01
N LEU A 110 1.01 4.36 2.66
CA LEU A 110 1.35 2.94 2.66
C LEU A 110 1.19 2.30 1.27
N ARG A 111 0.12 2.65 0.55
CA ARG A 111 -0.10 2.23 -0.84
C ARG A 111 1.04 2.69 -1.75
N ALA A 112 1.44 3.96 -1.64
CA ALA A 112 2.55 4.52 -2.40
C ALA A 112 3.87 3.79 -2.11
N MET A 113 4.17 3.53 -0.85
CA MET A 113 5.37 2.79 -0.45
C MET A 113 5.34 1.34 -0.97
N ARG A 114 4.18 0.70 -1.01
CA ARG A 114 4.04 -0.64 -1.60
C ARG A 114 4.40 -0.65 -3.09
N PHE A 115 4.01 0.35 -3.87
CA PHE A 115 4.40 0.46 -5.28
C PHE A 115 5.92 0.49 -5.44
N VAL A 116 6.59 1.35 -4.66
CA VAL A 116 8.06 1.48 -4.69
C VAL A 116 8.73 0.19 -4.23
N TYR A 117 8.25 -0.38 -3.13
CA TYR A 117 8.81 -1.62 -2.56
C TYR A 117 8.70 -2.81 -3.51
N TYR A 118 7.53 -3.00 -4.13
CA TYR A 118 7.29 -4.10 -5.08
C TYR A 118 8.24 -4.04 -6.27
N LEU A 119 8.42 -2.85 -6.88
CA LEU A 119 9.37 -2.68 -7.97
C LEU A 119 10.82 -2.91 -7.53
N ALA A 120 11.20 -2.41 -6.37
CA ALA A 120 12.54 -2.63 -5.83
C ALA A 120 12.79 -4.12 -5.55
N TRP A 121 11.78 -4.84 -5.06
CA TRP A 121 11.83 -6.28 -4.83
C TRP A 121 12.02 -7.05 -6.14
N LEU A 122 11.28 -6.73 -7.20
CA LEU A 122 11.42 -7.33 -8.53
C LEU A 122 12.82 -7.11 -9.11
N ILE A 123 13.32 -5.88 -9.04
CA ILE A 123 14.64 -5.51 -9.58
C ILE A 123 15.76 -6.23 -8.83
N ARG A 124 15.69 -6.31 -7.50
CA ARG A 124 16.72 -6.98 -6.69
C ARG A 124 16.82 -8.48 -6.97
N ARG A 125 15.74 -9.10 -7.37
CA ARG A 125 15.67 -10.55 -7.64
C ARG A 125 15.78 -10.90 -9.12
N TRP A 126 16.02 -9.93 -9.99
CA TRP A 126 16.02 -10.14 -11.44
C TRP A 126 17.04 -11.15 -11.94
N ASP A 127 18.15 -11.33 -11.21
CA ASP A 127 19.20 -12.30 -11.55
C ASP A 127 18.76 -13.77 -11.30
N ASP A 128 17.70 -13.99 -10.53
CA ASP A 128 17.08 -15.30 -10.40
C ASP A 128 16.29 -15.63 -11.67
N PRO A 129 16.62 -16.75 -12.38
CA PRO A 129 15.97 -17.12 -13.64
C PRO A 129 14.46 -17.27 -13.59
N ALA A 130 13.87 -17.46 -12.41
CA ALA A 130 12.42 -17.53 -12.23
C ALA A 130 11.77 -16.14 -12.47
N PHE A 131 12.45 -15.04 -12.15
CA PHE A 131 11.87 -13.70 -12.26
C PHE A 131 11.65 -13.26 -13.70
N PRO A 132 12.61 -13.31 -14.63
CA PRO A 132 12.35 -13.00 -16.03
C PRO A 132 11.24 -13.83 -16.66
N ARG A 133 11.07 -15.09 -16.22
CA ARG A 133 10.02 -15.98 -16.73
C ARG A 133 8.63 -15.59 -16.21
N ASN A 134 8.54 -15.22 -14.94
CA ASN A 134 7.26 -14.87 -14.30
C ASN A 134 6.86 -13.41 -14.52
N PHE A 135 7.83 -12.52 -14.75
CA PHE A 135 7.63 -11.08 -14.89
C PHE A 135 8.23 -10.53 -16.20
N PRO A 136 7.97 -11.16 -17.38
CA PRO A 136 8.59 -10.75 -18.65
C PRO A 136 8.28 -9.31 -19.06
N TRP A 137 7.17 -8.76 -18.58
CA TRP A 137 6.72 -7.39 -18.82
C TRP A 137 7.62 -6.32 -18.18
N LEU A 138 8.45 -6.68 -17.19
CA LEU A 138 9.33 -5.74 -16.49
C LEU A 138 10.41 -5.12 -17.42
N THR A 139 10.73 -5.78 -18.54
CA THR A 139 11.65 -5.25 -19.55
C THR A 139 10.98 -4.35 -20.60
N GLY A 140 9.63 -4.28 -20.58
CA GLY A 140 8.86 -3.55 -21.57
C GLY A 140 8.80 -2.05 -21.29
N GLU A 141 9.03 -1.22 -22.31
CA GLU A 141 8.98 0.24 -22.19
C GLU A 141 7.59 0.75 -21.75
N ASP A 142 6.52 0.15 -22.26
CA ASP A 142 5.14 0.52 -21.93
C ASP A 142 4.83 0.32 -20.44
N TYR A 143 5.39 -0.73 -19.84
CA TYR A 143 5.28 -0.96 -18.42
C TYR A 143 5.89 0.21 -17.62
N TRP A 144 7.11 0.62 -17.96
CA TRP A 144 7.76 1.73 -17.26
C TRP A 144 7.08 3.07 -17.47
N ARG A 145 6.49 3.31 -18.65
CA ARG A 145 5.63 4.48 -18.90
C ARG A 145 4.40 4.46 -17.99
N SER A 146 3.78 3.29 -17.85
CA SER A 146 2.63 3.14 -16.97
C SER A 146 3.01 3.33 -15.49
N GLN A 147 4.18 2.87 -15.04
CA GLN A 147 4.66 3.10 -13.68
C GLN A 147 4.93 4.58 -13.38
N ILE A 148 5.51 5.30 -14.33
CA ILE A 148 5.68 6.77 -14.21
C ILE A 148 4.32 7.46 -14.04
N SER A 149 3.33 7.05 -14.83
CA SER A 149 1.95 7.58 -14.72
C SER A 149 1.33 7.25 -13.36
N THR A 150 1.44 5.99 -12.92
CA THR A 150 0.94 5.52 -11.62
C THR A 150 1.54 6.32 -10.46
N PHE A 151 2.86 6.53 -10.47
CA PHE A 151 3.54 7.30 -9.42
C PHE A 151 3.13 8.77 -9.43
N THR A 152 3.00 9.34 -10.63
CA THR A 152 2.55 10.74 -10.79
C THR A 152 1.11 10.92 -10.32
N GLU A 153 0.24 9.96 -10.61
CA GLU A 153 -1.14 10.00 -10.14
C GLU A 153 -1.23 9.81 -8.62
N GLN A 154 -0.44 8.89 -8.06
CA GLN A 154 -0.40 8.66 -6.62
C GLN A 154 0.07 9.91 -5.84
N VAL A 155 0.97 10.72 -6.41
CA VAL A 155 1.35 12.03 -5.82
C VAL A 155 0.13 12.94 -5.69
N LYS A 156 -0.77 12.95 -6.67
CA LYS A 156 -2.01 13.77 -6.59
C LYS A 156 -2.95 13.20 -5.54
N VAL A 157 -3.12 11.88 -5.50
CA VAL A 157 -3.97 11.21 -4.49
C VAL A 157 -3.50 11.52 -3.07
N LEU A 158 -2.18 11.56 -2.83
CA LEU A 158 -1.61 11.96 -1.53
C LEU A 158 -1.91 13.41 -1.11
N GLN A 159 -2.27 14.28 -2.06
CA GLN A 159 -2.68 15.66 -1.80
C GLN A 159 -4.18 15.81 -1.54
N GLU A 160 -4.97 14.77 -1.82
CA GLU A 160 -6.41 14.75 -1.55
C GLU A 160 -6.67 14.47 -0.06
N PRO A 161 -7.85 14.85 0.46
CA PRO A 161 -8.26 14.44 1.80
C PRO A 161 -8.23 12.90 1.92
N PRO A 162 -7.79 12.37 3.08
CA PRO A 162 -7.79 10.94 3.32
C PRO A 162 -9.20 10.35 3.24
N LEU A 163 -9.28 9.04 3.11
CA LEU A 163 -10.53 8.31 3.21
C LEU A 163 -11.18 8.62 4.57
N THR A 164 -12.48 8.92 4.58
CA THR A 164 -13.22 9.22 5.82
C THR A 164 -14.05 8.01 6.24
N CYS A 165 -14.06 7.70 7.53
CA CYS A 165 -14.92 6.68 8.11
C CYS A 165 -16.05 7.36 8.89
N LEU A 166 -17.31 7.05 8.58
CA LEU A 166 -18.47 7.64 9.24
C LEU A 166 -18.60 7.25 10.72
N LEU A 167 -18.01 6.11 11.12
CA LEU A 167 -17.99 5.67 12.52
C LEU A 167 -17.37 6.73 13.45
N TYR A 168 -16.45 7.56 12.94
CA TYR A 168 -15.74 8.57 13.72
C TYR A 168 -16.17 10.01 13.41
N THR A 169 -17.10 10.20 12.46
CA THR A 169 -17.60 11.55 12.09
C THR A 169 -18.91 11.91 12.78
N SER A 170 -19.58 10.97 13.41
CA SER A 170 -20.78 11.25 14.21
C SER A 170 -20.38 11.72 15.60
N PRO A 171 -20.98 12.84 16.13
CA PRO A 171 -20.77 13.22 17.52
C PRO A 171 -21.20 12.05 18.42
N SER A 172 -20.30 11.67 19.34
CA SER A 172 -20.58 10.62 20.31
C SER A 172 -21.84 10.98 21.12
N PRO A 173 -22.83 10.09 21.27
CA PRO A 173 -23.99 10.37 22.13
C PRO A 173 -23.67 10.21 23.62
N ARG A 174 -22.43 10.45 24.04
CA ARG A 174 -22.00 10.40 25.44
C ARG A 174 -21.48 11.76 25.88
N ASP A 175 -22.43 12.61 26.23
CA ASP A 175 -22.33 13.66 27.26
C ASP A 175 -23.59 13.62 28.11
#